data_fae82732aecd23270c7839504004ef05
#
_entry.id   fae82732aecd23270c7839504004ef05
#
_cell.length_a   1.000
_cell.length_b   1.000
_cell.length_c   1.000
_cell.angle_alpha   90.00
_cell.angle_beta   90.00
_cell.angle_gamma   90.00
#
_symmetry.space_group_name_H-M   'P 1'
#
loop_
_entity.id
_entity.type
_entity.pdbx_description
1 polymer ?
#
loop_
_entity_poly.entity_id
_entity_poly.type
_entity_poly.pdbx_seq_one_letter_code
_entity_poly.pdbx_strand_id
1 'polypeptide(L)'
;MKRIHTLIIAVFAGIATMTSCKRGHDDTGLEYAPNMYNSVGYEPYTQIEKNPINADGKNMREPVVGTVSRRNYKTQFDSASVDLMIYHLGKDDLATAEAVLKNPVPNNAKALAEGKALYTRYCQHCHGEGGAGDGPVADMYKGVPNYKADAYLNMTDGHIFHVITHGKGRMWPHGSQVTPEERWKIAHYVHKLQKS
;
A
#
# COMPACT_ATOMS: atom_id res chain seq x y z
N MET A 1 -55.54 40.82 7.41
CA MET A 1 -54.94 40.30 6.16
C MET A 1 -53.43 40.61 6.04
N LYS A 2 -52.97 41.86 6.21
CA LYS A 2 -51.53 42.21 6.06
C LYS A 2 -50.61 41.39 6.95
N ARG A 3 -50.91 41.10 8.20
CA ARG A 3 -50.07 40.32 9.12
C ARG A 3 -49.89 38.84 8.68
N ILE A 4 -50.90 38.24 8.06
CA ILE A 4 -50.85 36.88 7.57
C ILE A 4 -49.91 36.79 6.37
N HIS A 5 -49.96 37.75 5.45
CA HIS A 5 -49.05 37.80 4.30
C HIS A 5 -47.60 38.00 4.74
N THR A 6 -47.33 38.81 5.77
CA THR A 6 -45.98 39.00 6.31
C THR A 6 -45.44 37.71 6.93
N LEU A 7 -46.26 36.96 7.65
CA LEU A 7 -45.90 35.68 8.22
C LEU A 7 -45.59 34.63 7.14
N ILE A 8 -46.40 34.57 6.08
CA ILE A 8 -46.20 33.65 4.96
C ILE A 8 -44.88 33.96 4.25
N ILE A 9 -44.58 35.24 4.00
CA ILE A 9 -43.34 35.67 3.38
C ILE A 9 -42.13 35.32 4.26
N ALA A 10 -42.23 35.53 5.57
CA ALA A 10 -41.13 35.18 6.50
C ALA A 10 -40.88 33.68 6.57
N VAL A 11 -41.94 32.86 6.54
CA VAL A 11 -41.79 31.39 6.50
C VAL A 11 -41.15 30.93 5.18
N PHE A 12 -41.58 31.47 4.03
CA PHE A 12 -40.99 31.15 2.74
C PHE A 12 -39.53 31.60 2.66
N ALA A 13 -39.18 32.77 3.18
CA ALA A 13 -37.79 33.23 3.26
C ALA A 13 -36.93 32.29 4.14
N GLY A 14 -37.47 31.85 5.28
CA GLY A 14 -36.81 30.91 6.18
C GLY A 14 -36.60 29.54 5.54
N ILE A 15 -37.55 29.02 4.79
CA ILE A 15 -37.41 27.75 4.05
C ILE A 15 -36.37 27.89 2.94
N ALA A 16 -36.34 28.99 2.20
CA ALA A 16 -35.39 29.26 1.15
C ALA A 16 -33.94 29.32 1.66
N THR A 17 -33.71 29.85 2.87
CA THR A 17 -32.37 29.86 3.48
C THR A 17 -31.90 28.49 3.97
N MET A 18 -32.82 27.58 4.29
CA MET A 18 -32.51 26.23 4.75
C MET A 18 -32.10 25.28 3.60
N THR A 19 -32.45 25.59 2.36
CA THR A 19 -32.09 24.77 1.18
C THR A 19 -30.78 25.19 0.56
N SER A 20 -30.17 26.29 1.03
CA SER A 20 -28.87 26.76 0.55
C SER A 20 -27.73 25.92 1.16
N CYS A 21 -26.93 25.31 0.32
CA CYS A 21 -25.63 24.70 0.63
C CYS A 21 -25.64 23.31 1.29
N LYS A 22 -26.24 22.31 0.65
CA LYS A 22 -25.77 20.94 0.76
C LYS A 22 -25.06 20.52 -0.54
N ARG A 23 -24.00 21.23 -0.89
CA ARG A 23 -23.05 20.70 -1.89
C ARG A 23 -22.13 19.73 -1.17
N GLY A 24 -21.94 18.53 -1.74
CA GLY A 24 -20.93 17.61 -1.28
C GLY A 24 -19.55 18.27 -1.35
N HIS A 25 -18.62 17.80 -0.54
CA HIS A 25 -17.24 18.31 -0.52
C HIS A 25 -16.58 18.29 -1.91
N ASP A 26 -17.02 17.38 -2.77
CA ASP A 26 -16.49 17.14 -4.12
C ASP A 26 -17.41 17.69 -5.24
N ASP A 27 -18.41 18.53 -4.87
CA ASP A 27 -19.30 19.14 -5.84
C ASP A 27 -18.74 20.50 -6.28
N THR A 28 -18.22 20.56 -7.49
CA THR A 28 -17.68 21.78 -8.13
C THR A 28 -18.74 22.82 -8.46
N GLY A 29 -20.02 22.50 -8.30
CA GLY A 29 -21.14 23.39 -8.55
C GLY A 29 -21.56 23.47 -10.01
N LEU A 30 -21.92 24.68 -10.46
CA LEU A 30 -22.27 24.92 -11.86
C LEU A 30 -21.01 25.12 -12.68
N GLU A 31 -20.77 24.22 -13.61
CA GLU A 31 -19.66 24.30 -14.55
C GLU A 31 -20.13 24.73 -15.95
N TYR A 32 -19.36 25.60 -16.58
CA TYR A 32 -19.62 25.99 -17.96
C TYR A 32 -19.01 24.95 -18.89
N ALA A 33 -19.85 24.31 -19.73
CA ALA A 33 -19.45 23.31 -20.71
C ALA A 33 -18.59 22.16 -20.13
N PRO A 34 -19.09 21.35 -19.20
CA PRO A 34 -18.34 20.27 -18.53
C PRO A 34 -18.11 19.07 -19.45
N ASN A 35 -17.49 19.31 -20.60
CA ASN A 35 -17.15 18.28 -21.57
C ASN A 35 -16.10 17.35 -20.97
N MET A 36 -16.35 16.04 -21.08
CA MET A 36 -15.45 14.99 -20.57
C MET A 36 -15.19 15.05 -19.06
N TYR A 37 -16.10 15.61 -18.31
CA TYR A 37 -16.05 15.57 -16.83
C TYR A 37 -15.96 14.13 -16.32
N ASN A 38 -16.75 13.25 -16.92
CA ASN A 38 -16.62 11.81 -16.74
C ASN A 38 -15.95 11.25 -17.99
N SER A 39 -14.73 10.77 -17.84
CA SER A 39 -14.02 10.10 -18.91
C SER A 39 -14.77 8.85 -19.37
N VAL A 40 -14.93 8.67 -20.68
CA VAL A 40 -15.50 7.43 -21.27
C VAL A 40 -14.44 6.32 -21.27
N GLY A 41 -13.16 6.68 -21.26
CA GLY A 41 -12.05 5.73 -21.19
C GLY A 41 -11.86 5.15 -19.78
N TYR A 42 -11.22 3.98 -19.72
CA TYR A 42 -10.79 3.40 -18.46
C TYR A 42 -9.55 4.13 -17.96
N GLU A 43 -9.69 4.87 -16.88
CA GLU A 43 -8.59 5.59 -16.24
C GLU A 43 -8.18 4.88 -14.95
N PRO A 44 -6.92 4.45 -14.82
CA PRO A 44 -6.41 3.88 -13.58
C PRO A 44 -6.47 4.93 -12.46
N TYR A 45 -6.72 4.46 -11.25
CA TYR A 45 -6.83 5.29 -10.04
C TYR A 45 -8.04 6.24 -9.97
N THR A 46 -8.98 6.18 -10.90
CA THR A 46 -10.25 6.90 -10.79
C THR A 46 -11.07 6.33 -9.62
N GLN A 47 -11.59 7.22 -8.78
CA GLN A 47 -12.41 6.83 -7.62
C GLN A 47 -13.91 6.91 -7.92
N ILE A 48 -14.32 6.38 -9.04
CA ILE A 48 -15.75 6.25 -9.39
C ILE A 48 -16.30 5.06 -8.62
N GLU A 49 -17.30 5.28 -7.79
CA GLU A 49 -17.93 4.23 -6.98
C GLU A 49 -18.52 3.11 -7.85
N LYS A 50 -19.10 3.46 -8.98
CA LYS A 50 -19.64 2.50 -9.95
C LYS A 50 -19.46 3.03 -11.37
N ASN A 51 -18.67 2.34 -12.19
CA ASN A 51 -18.48 2.70 -13.58
C ASN A 51 -19.61 2.09 -14.44
N PRO A 52 -20.52 2.90 -15.04
CA PRO A 52 -21.64 2.38 -15.81
C PRO A 52 -21.24 1.75 -17.15
N ILE A 53 -20.01 2.02 -17.61
CA ILE A 53 -19.50 1.52 -18.90
C ILE A 53 -18.93 0.10 -18.74
N ASN A 54 -18.51 -0.28 -17.55
CA ASN A 54 -17.95 -1.59 -17.27
C ASN A 54 -19.01 -2.47 -16.62
N ALA A 55 -19.25 -3.67 -17.16
CA ALA A 55 -20.21 -4.62 -16.64
C ALA A 55 -19.99 -4.96 -15.15
N ASP A 56 -18.71 -5.00 -14.73
CA ASP A 56 -18.34 -5.29 -13.35
C ASP A 56 -18.36 -4.04 -12.44
N GLY A 57 -18.70 -2.88 -12.98
CA GLY A 57 -18.70 -1.61 -12.26
C GLY A 57 -17.30 -1.09 -11.86
N LYS A 58 -16.24 -1.77 -12.27
CA LYS A 58 -14.85 -1.40 -11.97
C LYS A 58 -14.32 -0.33 -12.94
N ASN A 59 -13.38 0.47 -12.50
CA ASN A 59 -12.72 1.50 -13.34
C ASN A 59 -11.75 0.89 -14.35
N MET A 60 -11.29 -0.32 -14.14
CA MET A 60 -10.42 -1.05 -15.05
C MET A 60 -10.98 -2.44 -15.33
N ARG A 61 -10.78 -2.92 -16.54
CA ARG A 61 -11.08 -4.31 -16.87
C ARG A 61 -10.03 -5.24 -16.28
N GLU A 62 -10.47 -6.41 -15.85
CA GLU A 62 -9.55 -7.48 -15.52
C GLU A 62 -8.84 -7.97 -16.80
N PRO A 63 -7.55 -8.31 -16.71
CA PRO A 63 -6.84 -8.92 -17.83
C PRO A 63 -7.53 -10.21 -18.28
N VAL A 64 -7.41 -10.54 -19.55
CA VAL A 64 -7.90 -11.83 -20.08
C VAL A 64 -7.21 -12.97 -19.33
N VAL A 65 -7.99 -14.01 -19.00
CA VAL A 65 -7.45 -15.21 -18.33
C VAL A 65 -6.27 -15.78 -19.13
N GLY A 66 -5.17 -16.06 -18.45
CA GLY A 66 -3.93 -16.54 -19.07
C GLY A 66 -2.97 -15.43 -19.52
N THR A 67 -3.33 -14.16 -19.32
CA THR A 67 -2.41 -13.03 -19.60
C THR A 67 -1.26 -13.04 -18.63
N VAL A 68 -0.03 -13.00 -19.13
CA VAL A 68 1.19 -12.81 -18.33
C VAL A 68 1.49 -11.33 -18.22
N SER A 69 1.52 -10.80 -17.01
CA SER A 69 1.79 -9.38 -16.78
C SER A 69 3.21 -9.00 -17.16
N ARG A 70 3.35 -7.88 -17.89
CA ARG A 70 4.65 -7.29 -18.16
C ARG A 70 5.15 -6.54 -16.91
N ARG A 71 6.37 -6.81 -16.51
CA ARG A 71 6.96 -6.18 -15.31
C ARG A 71 7.43 -4.76 -15.60
N ASN A 72 7.22 -3.87 -14.64
CA ASN A 72 7.60 -2.45 -14.76
C ASN A 72 9.01 -2.14 -14.24
N TYR A 73 9.72 -3.13 -13.70
CA TYR A 73 11.03 -2.91 -13.11
C TYR A 73 12.05 -3.89 -13.71
N LYS A 74 13.28 -3.41 -13.80
CA LYS A 74 14.43 -4.21 -14.23
C LYS A 74 15.04 -4.86 -13.01
N THR A 75 15.30 -6.15 -13.08
CA THR A 75 16.17 -6.85 -12.13
C THR A 75 17.57 -6.92 -12.67
N GLN A 76 18.57 -6.91 -11.78
CA GLN A 76 19.96 -7.18 -12.16
C GLN A 76 20.24 -8.67 -12.41
N PHE A 77 19.28 -9.53 -12.12
CA PHE A 77 19.38 -10.97 -12.36
C PHE A 77 18.92 -11.30 -13.79
N ASP A 78 19.58 -12.26 -14.40
CA ASP A 78 19.29 -12.74 -15.74
C ASP A 78 17.87 -13.34 -15.85
N SER A 79 17.42 -13.54 -17.07
CA SER A 79 16.11 -14.14 -17.40
C SER A 79 15.81 -15.46 -16.71
N ALA A 80 16.85 -16.23 -16.34
CA ALA A 80 16.74 -17.43 -15.53
C ALA A 80 16.21 -17.18 -14.10
N SER A 81 16.28 -15.94 -13.61
CA SER A 81 15.82 -15.55 -12.27
C SER A 81 14.39 -15.03 -12.26
N VAL A 82 13.59 -15.40 -13.25
CA VAL A 82 12.17 -15.01 -13.37
C VAL A 82 11.39 -15.37 -12.11
N ASP A 83 11.71 -16.48 -11.46
CA ASP A 83 11.03 -16.95 -10.25
C ASP A 83 11.22 -16.02 -9.03
N LEU A 84 12.30 -15.23 -9.02
CA LEU A 84 12.50 -14.18 -8.01
C LEU A 84 11.36 -13.16 -7.95
N MET A 85 10.69 -12.98 -9.05
CA MET A 85 9.69 -11.92 -9.25
C MET A 85 8.26 -12.41 -9.05
N ILE A 86 8.07 -13.72 -8.98
CA ILE A 86 6.77 -14.36 -8.80
C ILE A 86 6.72 -14.93 -7.39
N TYR A 87 5.79 -14.44 -6.59
CA TYR A 87 5.57 -14.94 -5.24
C TYR A 87 4.22 -15.63 -5.17
N HIS A 88 4.23 -16.94 -5.00
CA HIS A 88 3.05 -17.80 -5.08
C HIS A 88 2.41 -18.09 -3.73
N LEU A 89 3.13 -17.87 -2.63
CA LEU A 89 2.63 -18.18 -1.30
C LEU A 89 1.63 -17.12 -0.85
N GLY A 90 0.48 -17.55 -0.37
CA GLY A 90 -0.55 -16.71 0.20
C GLY A 90 -0.15 -16.15 1.56
N LYS A 91 -0.93 -15.20 2.08
CA LYS A 91 -0.66 -14.54 3.36
C LYS A 91 -0.50 -15.51 4.54
N ASP A 92 -1.24 -16.60 4.52
CA ASP A 92 -1.30 -17.57 5.64
C ASP A 92 -0.21 -18.64 5.55
N ASP A 93 0.60 -18.64 4.47
CA ASP A 93 1.63 -19.64 4.20
C ASP A 93 3.00 -19.32 4.82
N LEU A 94 3.03 -18.59 5.93
CA LEU A 94 4.29 -18.16 6.57
C LEU A 94 5.21 -19.35 6.90
N ALA A 95 4.66 -20.44 7.45
CA ALA A 95 5.44 -21.62 7.80
C ALA A 95 6.10 -22.27 6.57
N THR A 96 5.39 -22.30 5.44
CA THR A 96 5.95 -22.76 4.16
C THR A 96 7.05 -21.81 3.68
N ALA A 97 6.82 -20.50 3.78
CA ALA A 97 7.83 -19.51 3.40
C ALA A 97 9.12 -19.66 4.21
N GLU A 98 9.01 -19.90 5.52
CA GLU A 98 10.16 -20.16 6.42
C GLU A 98 10.95 -21.41 6.02
N ALA A 99 10.23 -22.46 5.62
CA ALA A 99 10.85 -23.75 5.29
C ALA A 99 11.52 -23.76 3.92
N VAL A 100 10.90 -23.15 2.91
CA VAL A 100 11.33 -23.33 1.51
C VAL A 100 12.09 -22.15 0.92
N LEU A 101 11.84 -20.92 1.41
CA LEU A 101 12.44 -19.75 0.79
C LEU A 101 13.86 -19.49 1.30
N LYS A 102 14.75 -19.30 0.35
CA LYS A 102 16.14 -18.89 0.60
C LYS A 102 16.40 -17.61 -0.17
N ASN A 103 17.20 -16.73 0.41
CA ASN A 103 17.56 -15.47 -0.23
C ASN A 103 18.44 -15.72 -1.45
N PRO A 104 17.96 -15.42 -2.65
CA PRO A 104 18.75 -15.64 -3.87
C PRO A 104 19.75 -14.49 -4.13
N VAL A 105 19.60 -13.36 -3.43
CA VAL A 105 20.51 -12.22 -3.57
C VAL A 105 21.81 -12.51 -2.81
N PRO A 106 22.98 -12.38 -3.43
CA PRO A 106 24.25 -12.56 -2.73
C PRO A 106 24.42 -11.56 -1.59
N ASN A 107 24.81 -12.06 -0.42
CA ASN A 107 25.11 -11.19 0.73
C ASN A 107 26.50 -10.55 0.54
N ASN A 108 26.53 -9.36 -0.05
CA ASN A 108 27.74 -8.58 -0.29
C ASN A 108 27.58 -7.14 0.16
N ALA A 109 28.66 -6.37 0.16
CA ALA A 109 28.68 -4.99 0.61
C ALA A 109 27.67 -4.10 -0.15
N LYS A 110 27.47 -4.34 -1.46
CA LYS A 110 26.53 -3.59 -2.28
C LYS A 110 25.08 -3.90 -1.87
N ALA A 111 24.73 -5.18 -1.77
CA ALA A 111 23.39 -5.60 -1.35
C ALA A 111 23.04 -5.09 0.06
N LEU A 112 24.00 -5.12 0.99
CA LEU A 112 23.83 -4.58 2.34
C LEU A 112 23.65 -3.05 2.36
N ALA A 113 24.40 -2.31 1.53
CA ALA A 113 24.25 -0.86 1.43
C ALA A 113 22.89 -0.46 0.84
N GLU A 114 22.46 -1.14 -0.21
CA GLU A 114 21.13 -0.96 -0.83
C GLU A 114 20.02 -1.36 0.14
N GLY A 115 20.17 -2.49 0.84
CA GLY A 115 19.25 -2.94 1.88
C GLY A 115 19.12 -1.95 3.04
N LYS A 116 20.24 -1.33 3.47
CA LYS A 116 20.23 -0.25 4.46
C LYS A 116 19.43 0.95 3.96
N ALA A 117 19.68 1.40 2.73
CA ALA A 117 18.97 2.56 2.17
C ALA A 117 17.46 2.32 2.07
N LEU A 118 17.06 1.10 1.67
CA LEU A 118 15.66 0.69 1.60
C LEU A 118 15.02 0.59 3.00
N TYR A 119 15.74 -0.01 3.96
CA TYR A 119 15.31 -0.09 5.35
C TYR A 119 15.07 1.29 5.96
N THR A 120 16.00 2.22 5.76
CA THR A 120 15.89 3.60 6.23
C THR A 120 14.65 4.29 5.65
N ARG A 121 14.33 4.02 4.38
CA ARG A 121 13.20 4.63 3.69
C ARG A 121 11.85 4.06 4.13
N TYR A 122 11.74 2.75 4.30
CA TYR A 122 10.45 2.08 4.47
C TYR A 122 10.21 1.48 5.86
N CYS A 123 11.24 1.20 6.64
CA CYS A 123 11.14 0.38 7.84
C CYS A 123 11.52 1.14 9.12
N GLN A 124 12.54 2.00 9.05
CA GLN A 124 13.17 2.65 10.20
C GLN A 124 12.19 3.46 11.05
N HIS A 125 11.18 4.11 10.45
CA HIS A 125 10.25 4.95 11.20
C HIS A 125 9.39 4.17 12.21
N CYS A 126 9.19 2.87 12.00
CA CYS A 126 8.56 1.99 12.99
C CYS A 126 9.61 1.19 13.75
N HIS A 127 10.55 0.55 13.04
CA HIS A 127 11.48 -0.41 13.64
C HIS A 127 12.71 0.22 14.30
N GLY A 128 12.95 1.52 14.10
CA GLY A 128 14.13 2.21 14.60
C GLY A 128 15.39 1.98 13.77
N GLU A 129 16.43 2.77 13.98
CA GLU A 129 17.69 2.66 13.24
C GLU A 129 18.41 1.34 13.54
N GLY A 130 18.38 0.91 14.80
CA GLY A 130 18.98 -0.32 15.30
C GLY A 130 18.08 -1.54 15.24
N GLY A 131 16.85 -1.42 14.76
CA GLY A 131 15.87 -2.52 14.75
C GLY A 131 15.30 -2.88 16.11
N ALA A 132 15.37 -1.96 17.09
CA ALA A 132 14.89 -2.16 18.45
C ALA A 132 13.37 -1.98 18.62
N GLY A 133 12.67 -1.58 17.58
CA GLY A 133 11.24 -1.27 17.62
C GLY A 133 10.95 0.10 18.25
N ASP A 134 11.92 0.97 18.23
CA ASP A 134 11.96 2.29 18.85
C ASP A 134 11.92 3.45 17.83
N GLY A 135 11.39 3.19 16.65
CA GLY A 135 11.24 4.22 15.63
C GLY A 135 10.31 5.35 16.09
N PRO A 136 10.39 6.54 15.44
CA PRO A 136 9.65 7.73 15.86
C PRO A 136 8.12 7.56 15.93
N VAL A 137 7.56 6.57 15.24
CA VAL A 137 6.12 6.27 15.32
C VAL A 137 5.78 5.12 16.27
N ALA A 138 6.78 4.46 16.87
CA ALA A 138 6.57 3.27 17.70
C ALA A 138 5.73 3.57 18.96
N ASP A 139 5.82 4.78 19.50
CA ASP A 139 5.02 5.19 20.66
C ASP A 139 3.52 5.20 20.37
N MET A 140 3.13 5.60 19.20
CA MET A 140 1.74 5.62 18.74
C MET A 140 1.32 4.26 18.15
N TYR A 141 2.27 3.50 17.61
CA TYR A 141 2.03 2.23 16.93
C TYR A 141 2.68 1.07 17.67
N LYS A 142 2.09 0.74 18.85
CA LYS A 142 2.64 -0.26 19.76
C LYS A 142 2.70 -1.67 19.15
N GLY A 143 3.70 -2.45 19.59
CA GLY A 143 3.88 -3.85 19.18
C GLY A 143 4.87 -4.04 18.03
N VAL A 144 5.67 -3.03 17.71
CA VAL A 144 6.78 -3.17 16.78
C VAL A 144 7.85 -4.05 17.42
N PRO A 145 8.30 -5.13 16.77
CA PRO A 145 9.25 -6.05 17.35
C PRO A 145 10.66 -5.46 17.43
N ASN A 146 11.36 -5.83 18.50
CA ASN A 146 12.80 -5.67 18.59
C ASN A 146 13.47 -6.88 17.93
N TYR A 147 14.22 -6.68 16.86
CA TYR A 147 14.87 -7.77 16.13
C TYR A 147 15.95 -8.51 16.92
N LYS A 148 16.47 -7.89 18.00
CA LYS A 148 17.48 -8.49 18.88
C LYS A 148 16.88 -9.29 20.03
N ALA A 149 15.53 -9.31 20.17
CA ALA A 149 14.89 -10.15 21.17
C ALA A 149 14.94 -11.64 20.75
N ASP A 150 15.07 -12.54 21.72
CA ASP A 150 15.26 -13.97 21.50
C ASP A 150 14.24 -14.59 20.54
N ALA A 151 13.01 -14.11 20.58
CA ALA A 151 11.93 -14.57 19.70
C ALA A 151 12.18 -14.28 18.21
N TYR A 152 13.06 -13.33 17.88
CA TYR A 152 13.31 -12.87 16.52
C TYR A 152 14.72 -13.12 16.00
N LEU A 153 15.66 -13.55 16.86
CA LEU A 153 17.05 -13.79 16.47
C LEU A 153 17.22 -14.85 15.38
N ASN A 154 16.31 -15.83 15.35
CA ASN A 154 16.38 -16.97 14.42
C ASN A 154 15.39 -16.88 13.27
N MET A 155 14.88 -15.68 12.94
CA MET A 155 14.03 -15.52 11.76
C MET A 155 14.78 -15.94 10.50
N THR A 156 14.11 -16.71 9.64
CA THR A 156 14.67 -17.07 8.33
C THR A 156 14.53 -15.93 7.32
N ASP A 157 15.30 -15.96 6.25
CA ASP A 157 15.13 -15.04 5.12
C ASP A 157 13.70 -15.08 4.58
N GLY A 158 13.12 -16.30 4.49
CA GLY A 158 11.75 -16.52 4.04
C GLY A 158 10.71 -15.86 4.95
N HIS A 159 10.91 -15.93 6.28
CA HIS A 159 10.05 -15.21 7.23
C HIS A 159 10.03 -13.73 6.96
N ILE A 160 11.22 -13.11 6.91
CA ILE A 160 11.37 -11.68 6.71
C ILE A 160 10.74 -11.24 5.39
N PHE A 161 11.06 -11.94 4.30
CA PHE A 161 10.53 -11.67 2.98
C PHE A 161 8.99 -11.77 2.93
N HIS A 162 8.42 -12.82 3.52
CA HIS A 162 6.99 -13.05 3.57
C HIS A 162 6.26 -11.94 4.35
N VAL A 163 6.80 -11.58 5.53
CA VAL A 163 6.23 -10.51 6.35
C VAL A 163 6.29 -9.15 5.66
N ILE A 164 7.39 -8.83 4.97
CA ILE A 164 7.46 -7.59 4.17
C ILE A 164 6.42 -7.63 3.05
N THR A 165 6.20 -8.78 2.43
CA THR A 165 5.28 -8.94 1.30
C THR A 165 3.83 -8.77 1.71
N HIS A 166 3.37 -9.50 2.73
CA HIS A 166 1.96 -9.63 3.10
C HIS A 166 1.56 -8.88 4.36
N GLY A 167 2.55 -8.36 5.10
CA GLY A 167 2.32 -7.84 6.43
C GLY A 167 2.11 -8.94 7.48
N LYS A 168 2.10 -8.56 8.76
CA LYS A 168 1.81 -9.46 9.87
C LYS A 168 1.23 -8.68 11.04
N GLY A 169 0.08 -9.08 11.54
CA GLY A 169 -0.60 -8.37 12.61
C GLY A 169 -0.91 -6.93 12.23
N ARG A 170 -0.29 -5.98 12.93
CA ARG A 170 -0.44 -4.54 12.64
C ARG A 170 0.48 -4.02 11.55
N MET A 171 1.51 -4.75 11.17
CA MET A 171 2.38 -4.38 10.06
C MET A 171 1.65 -4.56 8.73
N TRP A 172 1.51 -3.49 7.98
CA TRP A 172 0.87 -3.50 6.67
C TRP A 172 1.78 -4.09 5.59
N PRO A 173 1.21 -4.65 4.50
CA PRO A 173 1.98 -5.19 3.37
C PRO A 173 2.78 -4.08 2.67
N HIS A 174 4.02 -4.37 2.32
CA HIS A 174 4.90 -3.50 1.53
C HIS A 174 5.15 -4.06 0.13
N GLY A 175 4.46 -5.13 -0.23
CA GLY A 175 4.62 -5.82 -1.51
C GLY A 175 4.41 -4.95 -2.74
N SER A 176 3.58 -3.91 -2.66
CA SER A 176 3.34 -2.95 -3.75
C SER A 176 4.39 -1.84 -3.85
N GLN A 177 5.14 -1.57 -2.77
CA GLN A 177 6.08 -0.46 -2.68
C GLN A 177 7.52 -0.91 -2.90
N VAL A 178 7.83 -2.15 -2.52
CA VAL A 178 9.18 -2.71 -2.52
C VAL A 178 9.20 -3.94 -3.42
N THR A 179 10.08 -3.93 -4.41
CA THR A 179 10.22 -5.07 -5.35
C THR A 179 10.72 -6.33 -4.64
N PRO A 180 10.50 -7.53 -5.19
CA PRO A 180 11.00 -8.76 -4.59
C PRO A 180 12.52 -8.76 -4.33
N GLU A 181 13.31 -8.27 -5.29
CA GLU A 181 14.75 -8.15 -5.10
C GLU A 181 15.12 -7.22 -3.95
N GLU A 182 14.45 -6.09 -3.84
CA GLU A 182 14.66 -5.14 -2.75
C GLU A 182 14.27 -5.72 -1.40
N ARG A 183 13.19 -6.51 -1.32
CA ARG A 183 12.80 -7.22 -0.08
C ARG A 183 13.89 -8.19 0.38
N TRP A 184 14.52 -8.90 -0.54
CA TRP A 184 15.64 -9.77 -0.23
C TRP A 184 16.87 -9.01 0.28
N LYS A 185 17.16 -7.84 -0.28
CA LYS A 185 18.22 -6.94 0.24
C LYS A 185 17.90 -6.41 1.62
N ILE A 186 16.64 -6.06 1.89
CA ILE A 186 16.19 -5.67 3.24
C ILE A 186 16.38 -6.84 4.21
N ALA A 187 16.05 -8.08 3.83
CA ALA A 187 16.26 -9.26 4.68
C ALA A 187 17.73 -9.40 5.11
N HIS A 188 18.68 -9.22 4.21
CA HIS A 188 20.11 -9.21 4.58
C HIS A 188 20.44 -8.11 5.60
N TYR A 189 19.86 -6.92 5.44
CA TYR A 189 20.12 -5.84 6.38
C TYR A 189 19.48 -6.08 7.74
N VAL A 190 18.28 -6.66 7.80
CA VAL A 190 17.63 -7.07 9.06
C VAL A 190 18.49 -8.09 9.80
N HIS A 191 19.05 -9.09 9.12
CA HIS A 191 20.01 -10.04 9.74
C HIS A 191 21.28 -9.37 10.26
N LYS A 192 21.75 -8.32 9.60
CA LYS A 192 22.84 -7.51 10.12
C LYS A 192 22.46 -6.80 11.41
N LEU A 193 21.27 -6.24 11.49
CA LEU A 193 20.77 -5.56 12.70
C LEU A 193 20.59 -6.51 13.88
N GLN A 194 20.20 -7.78 13.63
CA GLN A 194 20.09 -8.80 14.67
C GLN A 194 21.44 -9.13 15.33
N LYS A 195 22.54 -8.95 14.60
CA LYS A 195 23.89 -9.30 15.05
C LYS A 195 24.72 -8.10 15.55
N SER A 196 24.16 -6.89 15.49
CA SER A 196 24.87 -5.65 15.84
C SER A 196 24.81 -5.29 17.33
#